data_f8664a8557deb9013a66a3402a45eca3
#
_entry.id   f8664a8557deb9013a66a3402a45eca3
#
_cell.length_a   1.000
_cell.length_b   1.000
_cell.length_c   1.000
_cell.angle_alpha   90.00
_cell.angle_beta   90.00
_cell.angle_gamma   90.00
#
_symmetry.space_group_name_H-M   'P 1'
#
loop_
_entity.id
_entity.type
_entity.pdbx_description
1 polymer ?
#
loop_
_entity_poly.entity_id
_entity_poly.type
_entity_poly.pdbx_seq_one_letter_code
_entity_poly.pdbx_strand_id
1 'polypeptide(L)'
;MAGRRDRTQQLRGSRIAIAILVGIIIGCVCALIFPNGFFNSKSNSSLTVNERVQVGSSSCESSKTLKSDFASLSEKNNELKKQLRELTEKLRLAEQGSDNARKQVLSLGPQIKAGPFGTVKSLRTNPTILSDESVNPRLAKILKSIAVDKEVIVALANANVKAMLEVQIASVKRLAIKNYLVVALDDYIESFCKQNDVAYYKRDPDKELDAVGKTGGNHAVSGLKFRVLREFLQLGYGVLLSDVDIVFLKNPFSHLYRDSDVESMSDGHSNMTAYGFNDVFDEPAMGWARYAHTMRIWVFNSGFFYLRPTVASIELLDRVAERLSKAKLWDQAVFNEELFYPSRPEYVGLHASKRVMDMYEFMNSKVLFKTVRKDEEMKKKVRPVIVHVNYHPDKLNRMRAVVEFYVNGKQDALDSFPDGSE
;
A
#
# COMPACT_ATOMS: atom_id res chain seq x y z
N MET A 1 33.52 -38.26 25.40
CA MET A 1 33.82 -37.50 24.15
C MET A 1 33.45 -36.05 24.36
N ALA A 2 34.35 -35.29 24.95
CA ALA A 2 34.21 -33.86 25.19
C ALA A 2 35.39 -33.17 24.50
N GLY A 3 35.20 -32.26 23.57
CA GLY A 3 36.31 -31.55 22.98
C GLY A 3 36.08 -30.99 21.56
N ARG A 4 34.95 -30.31 21.30
CA ARG A 4 34.80 -29.62 19.99
C ARG A 4 33.93 -28.34 20.01
N ARG A 5 33.63 -27.77 21.17
CA ARG A 5 32.79 -26.56 21.26
C ARG A 5 33.51 -25.24 21.52
N ASP A 6 34.81 -25.23 21.77
CA ASP A 6 35.49 -23.99 22.21
C ASP A 6 36.21 -23.17 21.13
N ARG A 7 36.45 -23.72 19.93
CA ARG A 7 37.21 -23.00 18.90
C ARG A 7 36.41 -21.95 18.11
N THR A 8 35.11 -22.03 18.08
CA THR A 8 34.26 -21.10 17.26
C THR A 8 33.90 -19.81 17.99
N GLN A 9 33.88 -19.82 19.33
CA GLN A 9 33.66 -18.58 20.10
C GLN A 9 34.91 -17.69 20.16
N GLN A 10 36.09 -18.29 20.25
CA GLN A 10 37.36 -17.55 20.27
C GLN A 10 37.64 -16.81 18.95
N LEU A 11 37.25 -17.36 17.79
CA LEU A 11 37.41 -16.74 16.49
C LEU A 11 36.45 -15.55 16.23
N ARG A 12 35.27 -15.54 16.88
CA ARG A 12 34.33 -14.40 16.79
C ARG A 12 34.81 -13.21 17.63
N GLY A 13 35.30 -13.43 18.82
CA GLY A 13 35.84 -12.37 19.67
C GLY A 13 37.05 -11.66 19.03
N SER A 14 37.94 -12.40 18.39
CA SER A 14 39.12 -11.88 17.70
C SER A 14 38.75 -10.97 16.52
N ARG A 15 37.75 -11.31 15.73
CA ARG A 15 37.30 -10.48 14.58
C ARG A 15 36.67 -9.18 15.04
N ILE A 16 35.89 -9.17 16.10
CA ILE A 16 35.31 -7.97 16.70
C ILE A 16 36.40 -7.07 17.28
N ALA A 17 37.36 -7.63 17.97
CA ALA A 17 38.49 -6.87 18.51
C ALA A 17 39.33 -6.22 17.40
N ILE A 18 39.58 -6.92 16.30
CA ILE A 18 40.29 -6.39 15.14
C ILE A 18 39.47 -5.24 14.48
N ALA A 19 38.16 -5.40 14.33
CA ALA A 19 37.31 -4.36 13.76
C ALA A 19 37.28 -3.08 14.60
N ILE A 20 37.24 -3.21 15.93
CA ILE A 20 37.33 -2.07 16.86
C ILE A 20 38.70 -1.38 16.76
N LEU A 21 39.76 -2.15 16.69
CA LEU A 21 41.13 -1.59 16.58
C LEU A 21 41.32 -0.84 15.27
N VAL A 22 40.83 -1.37 14.16
CA VAL A 22 40.84 -0.69 12.84
C VAL A 22 40.00 0.58 12.90
N GLY A 23 38.83 0.56 13.51
CA GLY A 23 37.97 1.75 13.69
C GLY A 23 38.65 2.85 14.51
N ILE A 24 39.35 2.50 15.58
CA ILE A 24 40.15 3.45 16.39
C ILE A 24 41.29 4.04 15.58
N ILE A 25 42.03 3.22 14.83
CA ILE A 25 43.15 3.71 13.98
C ILE A 25 42.63 4.69 12.91
N ILE A 26 41.53 4.36 12.23
CA ILE A 26 40.92 5.26 11.24
C ILE A 26 40.47 6.56 11.91
N GLY A 27 39.83 6.48 13.07
CA GLY A 27 39.43 7.67 13.84
C GLY A 27 40.59 8.57 14.24
N CYS A 28 41.71 7.98 14.69
CA CYS A 28 42.93 8.72 15.02
C CYS A 28 43.57 9.37 13.78
N VAL A 29 43.63 8.67 12.64
CA VAL A 29 44.13 9.21 11.38
C VAL A 29 43.25 10.38 10.90
N CYS A 30 41.93 10.25 10.97
CA CYS A 30 41.04 11.35 10.63
C CYS A 30 41.21 12.56 11.55
N ALA A 31 41.41 12.35 12.84
CA ALA A 31 41.66 13.43 13.80
C ALA A 31 42.99 14.16 13.57
N LEU A 32 44.03 13.45 13.08
CA LEU A 32 45.32 14.05 12.70
C LEU A 32 45.25 14.81 11.38
N ILE A 33 44.49 14.34 10.42
CA ILE A 33 44.30 14.98 9.12
C ILE A 33 43.37 16.20 9.20
N PHE A 34 42.38 16.15 10.11
CA PHE A 34 41.39 17.21 10.30
C PHE A 34 41.34 17.68 11.77
N PRO A 35 42.38 18.37 12.27
CA PRO A 35 42.48 18.77 13.67
C PRO A 35 41.36 19.73 14.13
N ASN A 36 40.63 20.37 13.20
CA ASN A 36 39.56 21.30 13.48
C ASN A 36 38.13 20.70 13.29
N GLY A 37 38.01 19.39 13.05
CA GLY A 37 36.74 18.69 12.85
C GLY A 37 36.06 18.98 11.49
N PHE A 38 35.31 18.02 10.99
CA PHE A 38 34.63 18.12 9.69
C PHE A 38 33.49 19.17 9.63
N PHE A 39 33.08 19.76 10.77
CA PHE A 39 31.89 20.61 10.87
C PHE A 39 32.12 21.98 11.53
N ASN A 40 33.33 22.50 11.58
CA ASN A 40 33.55 23.78 12.21
C ASN A 40 33.89 24.88 11.18
N SER A 41 32.87 25.40 10.51
CA SER A 41 32.97 26.68 9.82
C SER A 41 32.60 27.80 10.82
N LYS A 42 33.56 28.24 11.63
CA LYS A 42 33.45 29.50 12.32
C LYS A 42 33.84 30.60 11.36
N SER A 43 32.88 31.32 10.85
CA SER A 43 33.09 32.64 10.28
C SER A 43 33.26 33.66 11.42
N ASN A 44 34.48 33.91 11.81
CA ASN A 44 34.85 35.13 12.49
C ASN A 44 36.14 35.64 11.85
N SER A 45 36.00 36.54 10.93
CA SER A 45 37.11 37.41 10.46
C SER A 45 36.76 38.85 10.77
N SER A 46 37.20 39.29 11.92
CA SER A 46 37.49 40.71 12.13
C SER A 46 38.79 41.02 11.42
N LEU A 47 38.74 41.59 10.25
CA LEU A 47 39.89 42.18 9.56
C LEU A 47 39.82 43.69 9.77
N THR A 48 40.70 44.18 10.63
CA THR A 48 41.17 45.53 10.61
C THR A 48 42.23 45.63 9.51
N VAL A 49 41.90 46.26 8.41
CA VAL A 49 42.90 46.66 7.40
C VAL A 49 42.82 48.17 7.23
N ASN A 50 43.81 48.81 7.74
CA ASN A 50 44.23 50.16 7.30
C ASN A 50 45.09 49.99 6.06
N GLU A 51 44.54 50.27 4.89
CA GLU A 51 45.35 50.62 3.70
C GLU A 51 44.53 51.61 2.86
N ARG A 52 45.13 52.77 2.69
CA ARG A 52 44.75 53.81 1.73
C ARG A 52 45.01 53.31 0.33
N VAL A 53 43.95 53.12 -0.47
CA VAL A 53 44.07 52.98 -1.91
C VAL A 53 43.23 54.06 -2.58
N GLN A 54 43.85 54.73 -3.53
CA GLN A 54 43.31 55.82 -4.33
C GLN A 54 42.07 55.40 -5.13
N VAL A 55 41.09 56.28 -5.13
CA VAL A 55 39.82 56.13 -5.85
C VAL A 55 40.06 56.41 -7.35
N GLY A 56 39.92 55.34 -8.15
CA GLY A 56 39.69 55.44 -9.60
C GLY A 56 38.22 55.28 -9.88
N SER A 57 37.64 56.20 -10.59
CA SER A 57 36.21 56.30 -10.92
C SER A 57 35.76 55.27 -11.94
N SER A 58 35.36 54.05 -11.47
CA SER A 58 34.61 53.09 -12.30
C SER A 58 33.81 52.07 -11.42
N SER A 59 32.94 52.54 -10.49
CA SER A 59 32.33 51.62 -9.51
C SER A 59 30.83 51.70 -9.38
N CYS A 60 30.09 52.26 -10.36
CA CYS A 60 28.63 52.40 -10.21
C CYS A 60 27.82 51.18 -10.73
N GLU A 61 28.37 50.38 -11.64
CA GLU A 61 27.69 49.18 -12.17
C GLU A 61 27.96 47.93 -11.31
N SER A 62 29.17 47.79 -10.79
CA SER A 62 29.53 46.65 -9.93
C SER A 62 28.75 46.62 -8.60
N SER A 63 28.40 47.81 -8.06
CA SER A 63 27.62 47.94 -6.83
C SER A 63 26.13 47.58 -6.98
N LYS A 64 25.58 47.76 -8.20
CA LYS A 64 24.16 47.38 -8.49
C LYS A 64 24.02 45.86 -8.68
N THR A 65 24.98 45.24 -9.36
CA THR A 65 25.00 43.75 -9.52
C THR A 65 25.19 43.06 -8.17
N LEU A 66 26.11 43.50 -7.33
CA LEU A 66 26.30 42.95 -5.99
C LEU A 66 25.06 43.08 -5.10
N LYS A 67 24.31 44.18 -5.17
CA LYS A 67 23.04 44.34 -4.44
C LYS A 67 21.94 43.46 -4.96
N SER A 68 21.85 43.25 -6.27
CA SER A 68 20.91 42.33 -6.91
C SER A 68 21.20 40.87 -6.54
N ASP A 69 22.49 40.49 -6.55
CA ASP A 69 22.90 39.13 -6.19
C ASP A 69 22.66 38.84 -4.69
N PHE A 70 22.92 39.84 -3.82
CA PHE A 70 22.62 39.72 -2.39
C PHE A 70 21.12 39.61 -2.11
N ALA A 71 20.27 40.36 -2.82
CA ALA A 71 18.84 40.26 -2.70
C ALA A 71 18.33 38.86 -3.14
N SER A 72 18.83 38.38 -4.28
CA SER A 72 18.50 37.01 -4.78
C SER A 72 18.95 35.89 -3.84
N LEU A 73 20.17 36.00 -3.27
CA LEU A 73 20.66 35.06 -2.26
C LEU A 73 19.87 35.12 -0.96
N SER A 74 19.44 36.30 -0.55
CA SER A 74 18.60 36.50 0.64
C SER A 74 17.22 35.85 0.45
N GLU A 75 16.63 36.02 -0.74
CA GLU A 75 15.35 35.40 -1.09
C GLU A 75 15.44 33.87 -1.14
N LYS A 76 16.49 33.32 -1.78
CA LYS A 76 16.76 31.87 -1.77
C LYS A 76 16.97 31.32 -0.36
N ASN A 77 17.67 32.05 0.49
CA ASN A 77 17.88 31.65 1.88
C ASN A 77 16.56 31.64 2.68
N ASN A 78 15.69 32.60 2.44
CA ASN A 78 14.37 32.62 3.07
C ASN A 78 13.48 31.48 2.59
N GLU A 79 13.51 31.15 1.30
CA GLU A 79 12.79 30.02 0.73
C GLU A 79 13.32 28.67 1.27
N LEU A 80 14.65 28.50 1.33
CA LEU A 80 15.27 27.31 1.93
C LEU A 80 14.92 27.18 3.44
N LYS A 81 14.86 28.29 4.19
CA LYS A 81 14.43 28.27 5.60
C LYS A 81 12.96 27.86 5.72
N LYS A 82 12.11 28.29 4.80
CA LYS A 82 10.70 27.88 4.76
C LYS A 82 10.58 26.39 4.49
N GLN A 83 11.26 25.87 3.46
CA GLN A 83 11.29 24.44 3.13
C GLN A 83 11.84 23.59 4.28
N LEU A 84 12.87 24.07 4.97
CA LEU A 84 13.43 23.38 6.14
C LEU A 84 12.39 23.27 7.28
N ARG A 85 11.62 24.33 7.54
CA ARG A 85 10.56 24.30 8.55
C ARG A 85 9.44 23.33 8.18
N GLU A 86 9.03 23.32 6.91
CA GLU A 86 8.00 22.40 6.41
C GLU A 86 8.47 20.95 6.49
N LEU A 87 9.71 20.65 6.13
CA LEU A 87 10.30 19.31 6.24
C LEU A 87 10.45 18.88 7.71
N THR A 88 10.87 19.78 8.58
CA THR A 88 10.98 19.50 10.02
C THR A 88 9.62 19.17 10.63
N GLU A 89 8.59 19.90 10.25
CA GLU A 89 7.23 19.63 10.73
C GLU A 89 6.70 18.30 10.18
N LYS A 90 6.93 17.99 8.89
CA LYS A 90 6.59 16.68 8.31
C LYS A 90 7.30 15.54 9.03
N LEU A 91 8.58 15.70 9.36
CA LEU A 91 9.35 14.71 10.12
C LEU A 91 8.76 14.50 11.52
N ARG A 92 8.48 15.59 12.25
CA ARG A 92 7.85 15.54 13.57
C ARG A 92 6.51 14.82 13.56
N LEU A 93 5.70 15.09 12.52
CA LEU A 93 4.39 14.44 12.34
C LEU A 93 4.56 12.94 12.02
N ALA A 94 5.55 12.57 11.21
CA ALA A 94 5.87 11.18 10.90
C ALA A 94 6.37 10.43 12.15
N GLU A 95 7.19 11.04 12.99
CA GLU A 95 7.65 10.46 14.25
C GLU A 95 6.49 10.26 15.25
N GLN A 96 5.58 11.23 15.38
CA GLN A 96 4.38 11.06 16.20
C GLN A 96 3.46 9.96 15.67
N GLY A 97 3.31 9.83 14.34
CA GLY A 97 2.58 8.73 13.72
C GLY A 97 3.22 7.38 14.03
N SER A 98 4.55 7.29 14.00
CA SER A 98 5.30 6.09 14.35
C SER A 98 5.09 5.66 15.81
N ASP A 99 5.10 6.62 16.75
CA ASP A 99 4.88 6.32 18.17
C ASP A 99 3.44 5.89 18.47
N ASN A 100 2.46 6.48 17.78
CA ASN A 100 1.07 6.05 17.88
C ASN A 100 0.85 4.67 17.29
N ALA A 101 1.48 4.37 16.15
CA ALA A 101 1.45 3.03 15.54
C ALA A 101 2.11 1.98 16.46
N ARG A 102 3.24 2.30 17.09
CA ARG A 102 3.88 1.43 18.11
C ARG A 102 2.96 1.15 19.30
N LYS A 103 2.27 2.15 19.81
CA LYS A 103 1.31 1.98 20.92
C LYS A 103 0.13 1.10 20.51
N GLN A 104 -0.39 1.25 19.27
CA GLN A 104 -1.45 0.39 18.73
C GLN A 104 -0.99 -1.06 18.54
N VAL A 105 0.22 -1.28 18.01
CA VAL A 105 0.80 -2.63 17.86
C VAL A 105 0.99 -3.30 19.22
N LEU A 106 1.43 -2.58 20.24
CA LEU A 106 1.55 -3.08 21.60
C LEU A 106 0.19 -3.42 22.24
N SER A 107 -0.87 -2.67 21.90
CA SER A 107 -2.23 -2.94 22.40
C SER A 107 -2.93 -4.10 21.66
N LEU A 108 -2.53 -4.39 20.42
CA LEU A 108 -3.07 -5.48 19.59
C LEU A 108 -2.30 -6.80 19.73
N GLY A 109 -1.17 -6.81 20.46
CA GLY A 109 -0.20 -7.89 20.50
C GLY A 109 -0.74 -9.33 20.72
N PRO A 110 -1.72 -9.60 21.61
CA PRO A 110 -2.24 -10.96 21.82
C PRO A 110 -3.32 -11.38 20.82
N GLN A 111 -3.86 -10.46 20.01
CA GLN A 111 -5.01 -10.72 19.13
C GLN A 111 -4.64 -10.95 17.66
N ILE A 112 -3.38 -10.79 17.29
CA ILE A 112 -2.93 -11.00 15.92
C ILE A 112 -2.85 -12.50 15.66
N LYS A 113 -3.83 -13.04 14.92
CA LYS A 113 -3.72 -14.40 14.39
C LYS A 113 -2.50 -14.47 13.47
N ALA A 114 -1.64 -15.45 13.72
CA ALA A 114 -0.64 -15.82 12.73
C ALA A 114 -1.38 -16.21 11.43
N GLY A 115 -0.94 -15.69 10.30
CA GLY A 115 -1.44 -16.13 9.00
C GLY A 115 -1.16 -17.62 8.78
N PRO A 116 -1.70 -18.23 7.70
CA PRO A 116 -1.54 -19.66 7.44
C PRO A 116 -0.07 -20.11 7.40
N PHE A 117 0.86 -19.20 7.21
CA PHE A 117 2.32 -19.45 7.18
C PHE A 117 3.11 -18.78 8.30
N GLY A 118 2.43 -18.36 9.35
CA GLY A 118 3.05 -17.72 10.51
C GLY A 118 3.29 -16.21 10.33
N THR A 119 3.49 -15.55 11.46
CA THR A 119 3.84 -14.11 11.49
C THR A 119 5.34 -13.98 11.31
N VAL A 120 5.78 -13.22 10.32
CA VAL A 120 7.19 -12.81 10.22
C VAL A 120 7.43 -11.76 11.31
N LYS A 121 8.02 -12.16 12.42
CA LYS A 121 8.27 -11.31 13.61
C LYS A 121 9.07 -10.03 13.36
N SER A 122 9.59 -9.84 12.16
CA SER A 122 10.44 -8.71 11.77
C SER A 122 9.79 -7.76 10.76
N LEU A 123 8.51 -7.89 10.43
CA LEU A 123 7.83 -6.92 9.58
C LEU A 123 7.81 -5.56 10.29
N ARG A 124 8.58 -4.62 9.76
CA ARG A 124 8.47 -3.22 10.14
C ARG A 124 7.14 -2.73 9.59
N THR A 125 6.19 -2.47 10.47
CA THR A 125 4.98 -1.74 10.09
C THR A 125 5.38 -0.31 9.77
N ASN A 126 5.11 0.14 8.54
CA ASN A 126 5.30 1.53 8.19
C ASN A 126 4.37 2.42 9.03
N PRO A 127 4.81 3.64 9.42
CA PRO A 127 4.02 4.54 10.23
C PRO A 127 2.75 4.97 9.49
N THR A 128 1.64 5.05 10.22
CA THR A 128 0.40 5.65 9.72
C THR A 128 0.56 7.16 9.59
N ILE A 129 -0.08 7.72 8.58
CA ILE A 129 -0.09 9.17 8.37
C ILE A 129 -1.04 9.86 9.36
N LEU A 130 -0.82 11.13 9.59
CA LEU A 130 -1.82 12.00 10.22
C LEU A 130 -2.90 12.36 9.20
N SER A 131 -4.14 12.32 9.64
CA SER A 131 -5.29 12.67 8.83
C SER A 131 -5.22 14.14 8.40
N ASP A 132 -5.36 14.38 7.10
CA ASP A 132 -5.45 15.72 6.52
C ASP A 132 -6.81 15.90 5.83
N GLU A 133 -7.76 16.48 6.55
CA GLU A 133 -9.12 16.70 6.05
C GLU A 133 -9.19 17.76 4.92
N SER A 134 -8.15 18.58 4.77
CA SER A 134 -8.10 19.61 3.72
C SER A 134 -7.97 18.99 2.31
N VAL A 135 -7.48 17.76 2.21
CA VAL A 135 -7.34 17.02 0.94
C VAL A 135 -8.71 16.84 0.25
N ASN A 136 -9.72 16.43 1.04
CA ASN A 136 -11.09 16.26 0.52
C ASN A 136 -12.12 16.40 1.65
N PRO A 137 -12.53 17.65 1.99
CA PRO A 137 -13.47 17.90 3.08
C PRO A 137 -14.84 17.23 2.90
N ARG A 138 -15.31 17.10 1.64
CA ARG A 138 -16.58 16.43 1.32
C ARG A 138 -16.51 14.94 1.61
N LEU A 139 -15.45 14.26 1.19
CA LEU A 139 -15.22 12.85 1.47
C LEU A 139 -15.00 12.61 2.97
N ALA A 140 -14.23 13.48 3.64
CA ALA A 140 -14.00 13.42 5.08
C ALA A 140 -15.30 13.41 5.88
N LYS A 141 -16.25 14.28 5.50
CA LYS A 141 -17.58 14.36 6.14
C LYS A 141 -18.37 13.06 5.98
N ILE A 142 -18.33 12.45 4.80
CA ILE A 142 -19.01 11.16 4.54
C ILE A 142 -18.37 10.06 5.39
N LEU A 143 -17.04 9.96 5.36
CA LEU A 143 -16.30 8.92 6.09
C LEU A 143 -16.53 8.98 7.59
N LYS A 144 -16.61 10.18 8.17
CA LYS A 144 -16.94 10.36 9.60
C LYS A 144 -18.31 9.77 9.97
N SER A 145 -19.26 9.73 9.04
CA SER A 145 -20.61 9.21 9.31
C SER A 145 -20.75 7.70 9.16
N ILE A 146 -19.88 7.06 8.35
CA ILE A 146 -20.05 5.64 8.01
C ILE A 146 -18.91 4.74 8.47
N ALA A 147 -17.69 5.26 8.63
CA ALA A 147 -16.53 4.43 8.94
C ALA A 147 -16.64 3.82 10.35
N VAL A 148 -16.22 2.58 10.48
CA VAL A 148 -16.07 1.87 11.76
C VAL A 148 -14.58 1.67 11.99
N ASP A 149 -14.06 2.06 13.14
CA ASP A 149 -12.63 1.97 13.50
C ASP A 149 -11.69 2.61 12.45
N LYS A 150 -12.16 3.69 11.79
CA LYS A 150 -11.48 4.34 10.65
C LYS A 150 -11.23 3.40 9.47
N GLU A 151 -12.08 2.41 9.26
CA GLU A 151 -12.02 1.48 8.14
C GLU A 151 -13.30 1.54 7.31
N VAL A 152 -13.17 1.36 5.99
CA VAL A 152 -14.28 1.41 5.06
C VAL A 152 -14.04 0.45 3.88
N ILE A 153 -15.11 -0.24 3.43
CA ILE A 153 -15.13 -0.92 2.13
C ILE A 153 -15.49 0.10 1.07
N VAL A 154 -14.74 0.11 -0.03
CA VAL A 154 -14.95 1.02 -1.15
C VAL A 154 -15.13 0.24 -2.44
N ALA A 155 -16.26 0.46 -3.13
CA ALA A 155 -16.51 -0.06 -4.47
C ALA A 155 -16.63 1.11 -5.45
N LEU A 156 -16.02 1.02 -6.65
CA LEU A 156 -16.18 1.98 -7.71
C LEU A 156 -17.15 1.42 -8.75
N ALA A 157 -18.15 2.21 -9.14
CA ALA A 157 -19.16 1.75 -10.08
C ALA A 157 -19.62 2.85 -11.05
N ASN A 158 -19.88 2.43 -12.28
CA ASN A 158 -20.62 3.18 -13.29
C ASN A 158 -21.88 2.39 -13.73
N ALA A 159 -22.71 2.96 -14.58
CA ALA A 159 -23.94 2.34 -15.06
C ALA A 159 -23.77 0.94 -15.66
N ASN A 160 -22.62 0.66 -16.29
CA ASN A 160 -22.35 -0.62 -16.96
C ASN A 160 -22.31 -1.82 -15.99
N VAL A 161 -21.98 -1.58 -14.74
CA VAL A 161 -21.82 -2.63 -13.72
C VAL A 161 -22.94 -2.65 -12.66
N LYS A 162 -23.99 -1.87 -12.87
CA LYS A 162 -25.13 -1.69 -11.94
C LYS A 162 -25.72 -3.01 -11.46
N ALA A 163 -25.96 -3.96 -12.36
CA ALA A 163 -26.58 -5.25 -11.99
C ALA A 163 -25.69 -6.10 -11.05
N MET A 164 -24.36 -6.06 -11.20
CA MET A 164 -23.45 -6.70 -10.27
C MET A 164 -23.37 -5.96 -8.94
N LEU A 165 -23.37 -4.62 -8.98
CA LEU A 165 -23.41 -3.78 -7.78
C LEU A 165 -24.66 -4.05 -6.95
N GLU A 166 -25.81 -4.31 -7.55
CA GLU A 166 -27.05 -4.69 -6.83
C GLU A 166 -26.86 -5.98 -6.02
N VAL A 167 -26.26 -7.01 -6.61
CA VAL A 167 -25.98 -8.27 -5.90
C VAL A 167 -24.96 -8.04 -4.77
N GLN A 168 -23.94 -7.24 -5.01
CA GLN A 168 -22.95 -6.90 -4.00
C GLN A 168 -23.59 -6.15 -2.81
N ILE A 169 -24.36 -5.08 -3.08
CA ILE A 169 -25.06 -4.31 -2.05
C ILE A 169 -26.04 -5.20 -1.25
N ALA A 170 -26.76 -6.07 -1.91
CA ALA A 170 -27.66 -7.02 -1.23
C ALA A 170 -26.87 -7.90 -0.25
N SER A 171 -25.67 -8.36 -0.62
CA SER A 171 -24.80 -9.14 0.26
C SER A 171 -24.27 -8.34 1.45
N VAL A 172 -23.86 -7.08 1.23
CA VAL A 172 -23.41 -6.15 2.27
C VAL A 172 -24.52 -5.85 3.28
N LYS A 173 -25.74 -5.55 2.79
CA LYS A 173 -26.92 -5.28 3.63
C LYS A 173 -27.33 -6.50 4.46
N ARG A 174 -27.32 -7.70 3.87
CA ARG A 174 -27.61 -8.96 4.58
C ARG A 174 -26.67 -9.16 5.77
N LEU A 175 -25.40 -8.75 5.63
CA LEU A 175 -24.39 -8.89 6.67
C LEU A 175 -24.34 -7.71 7.64
N ALA A 176 -25.24 -6.72 7.48
CA ALA A 176 -25.29 -5.49 8.26
C ALA A 176 -23.93 -4.74 8.33
N ILE A 177 -23.15 -4.78 7.25
CA ILE A 177 -21.89 -4.04 7.14
C ILE A 177 -22.21 -2.56 6.95
N LYS A 178 -21.86 -1.74 7.93
CA LYS A 178 -22.21 -0.31 7.96
C LYS A 178 -21.18 0.57 7.23
N ASN A 179 -19.93 0.18 7.27
CA ASN A 179 -18.80 0.92 6.70
C ASN A 179 -18.52 0.50 5.23
N TYR A 180 -19.53 0.68 4.39
CA TYR A 180 -19.47 0.43 2.96
C TYR A 180 -19.83 1.72 2.19
N LEU A 181 -19.04 2.05 1.19
CA LEU A 181 -19.18 3.25 0.36
C LEU A 181 -19.07 2.89 -1.13
N VAL A 182 -19.98 3.42 -1.93
CA VAL A 182 -19.88 3.39 -3.39
C VAL A 182 -19.30 4.70 -3.91
N VAL A 183 -18.21 4.63 -4.65
CA VAL A 183 -17.74 5.77 -5.46
C VAL A 183 -18.51 5.74 -6.78
N ALA A 184 -19.49 6.65 -6.89
CA ALA A 184 -20.35 6.77 -8.07
C ALA A 184 -19.62 7.54 -9.16
N LEU A 185 -19.37 6.89 -10.30
CA LEU A 185 -18.64 7.47 -11.44
C LEU A 185 -19.56 8.15 -12.46
N ASP A 186 -20.88 8.03 -12.28
CA ASP A 186 -21.90 8.70 -13.09
C ASP A 186 -23.15 9.03 -12.27
N ASP A 187 -24.05 9.83 -12.84
CA ASP A 187 -25.28 10.29 -12.17
C ASP A 187 -26.29 9.15 -11.98
N TYR A 188 -26.21 8.14 -12.84
CA TYR A 188 -27.08 6.97 -12.73
C TYR A 188 -26.79 6.17 -11.46
N ILE A 189 -25.53 5.88 -11.18
CA ILE A 189 -25.13 5.19 -9.95
C ILE A 189 -25.34 6.07 -8.71
N GLU A 190 -25.11 7.39 -8.82
CA GLU A 190 -25.45 8.30 -7.73
C GLU A 190 -26.93 8.21 -7.37
N SER A 191 -27.82 8.30 -8.36
CA SER A 191 -29.27 8.18 -8.18
C SER A 191 -29.66 6.82 -7.63
N PHE A 192 -29.05 5.75 -8.13
CA PHE A 192 -29.26 4.39 -7.65
C PHE A 192 -28.87 4.24 -6.17
N CYS A 193 -27.74 4.76 -5.74
CA CYS A 193 -27.32 4.73 -4.34
C CYS A 193 -28.28 5.47 -3.43
N LYS A 194 -28.75 6.67 -3.85
CA LYS A 194 -29.76 7.45 -3.12
C LYS A 194 -31.05 6.67 -2.93
N GLN A 195 -31.56 6.04 -3.99
CA GLN A 195 -32.80 5.27 -3.96
C GLN A 195 -32.74 4.01 -3.08
N ASN A 196 -31.52 3.46 -2.93
CA ASN A 196 -31.29 2.24 -2.18
C ASN A 196 -30.69 2.47 -0.80
N ASP A 197 -30.63 3.69 -0.30
CA ASP A 197 -30.04 4.03 1.00
C ASP A 197 -28.63 3.43 1.18
N VAL A 198 -27.75 3.72 0.20
CA VAL A 198 -26.36 3.30 0.18
C VAL A 198 -25.47 4.55 0.26
N ALA A 199 -24.53 4.56 1.18
CA ALA A 199 -23.55 5.63 1.26
C ALA A 199 -22.74 5.72 -0.04
N TYR A 200 -22.59 6.92 -0.56
CA TYR A 200 -21.88 7.14 -1.81
C TYR A 200 -21.04 8.42 -1.79
N TYR A 201 -20.04 8.43 -2.65
CA TYR A 201 -19.21 9.60 -2.99
C TYR A 201 -19.17 9.76 -4.50
N LYS A 202 -19.70 10.87 -5.00
CA LYS A 202 -19.69 11.17 -6.45
C LYS A 202 -18.28 11.62 -6.85
N ARG A 203 -17.71 10.96 -7.83
CA ARG A 203 -16.40 11.27 -8.40
C ARG A 203 -16.50 11.51 -9.90
N ASP A 204 -16.00 12.65 -10.36
CA ASP A 204 -15.92 12.94 -11.77
C ASP A 204 -14.80 12.15 -12.46
N PRO A 205 -14.93 11.89 -13.78
CA PRO A 205 -13.90 11.27 -14.58
C PRO A 205 -12.56 12.00 -14.49
N ASP A 206 -11.47 11.25 -14.65
CA ASP A 206 -10.12 11.80 -14.63
C ASP A 206 -9.61 12.02 -16.06
N LYS A 207 -9.39 13.27 -16.43
CA LYS A 207 -9.03 13.67 -17.80
C LYS A 207 -7.73 13.03 -18.30
N GLU A 208 -6.74 12.82 -17.43
CA GLU A 208 -5.47 12.21 -17.82
C GLU A 208 -5.63 10.70 -18.11
N LEU A 209 -6.38 10.00 -17.26
CA LEU A 209 -6.69 8.59 -17.47
C LEU A 209 -7.62 8.38 -18.67
N ASP A 210 -8.57 9.28 -18.88
CA ASP A 210 -9.46 9.25 -20.03
C ASP A 210 -8.73 9.56 -21.35
N ALA A 211 -7.66 10.33 -21.32
CA ALA A 211 -6.83 10.58 -22.51
C ALA A 211 -6.06 9.33 -22.97
N VAL A 212 -5.66 8.45 -22.05
CA VAL A 212 -4.95 7.19 -22.35
C VAL A 212 -5.92 6.06 -22.69
N GLY A 213 -7.07 6.01 -22.01
CA GLY A 213 -8.17 5.06 -22.25
C GLY A 213 -9.34 5.71 -22.96
N LYS A 214 -10.47 5.01 -23.01
CA LYS A 214 -11.76 5.60 -23.40
C LYS A 214 -12.52 5.98 -22.14
N THR A 215 -13.16 7.16 -22.14
CA THR A 215 -14.01 7.62 -21.04
C THR A 215 -15.02 6.52 -20.65
N GLY A 216 -15.05 6.17 -19.36
CA GLY A 216 -15.89 5.08 -18.86
C GLY A 216 -15.40 3.67 -19.21
N GLY A 217 -14.29 3.53 -19.90
CA GLY A 217 -13.68 2.23 -20.22
C GLY A 217 -12.95 1.62 -19.01
N ASN A 218 -12.71 0.30 -19.07
CA ASN A 218 -12.09 -0.44 -17.96
C ASN A 218 -10.74 0.16 -17.52
N HIS A 219 -9.92 0.62 -18.48
CA HIS A 219 -8.62 1.21 -18.14
C HIS A 219 -8.76 2.50 -17.33
N ALA A 220 -9.65 3.41 -17.75
CA ALA A 220 -9.88 4.68 -17.06
C ALA A 220 -10.41 4.43 -15.63
N VAL A 221 -11.37 3.53 -15.48
CA VAL A 221 -11.93 3.16 -14.15
C VAL A 221 -10.87 2.50 -13.28
N SER A 222 -10.10 1.55 -13.82
CA SER A 222 -9.03 0.85 -13.09
C SER A 222 -7.90 1.78 -12.65
N GLY A 223 -7.52 2.76 -13.48
CA GLY A 223 -6.53 3.77 -13.11
C GLY A 223 -7.06 4.75 -12.06
N LEU A 224 -8.32 5.18 -12.20
CA LEU A 224 -8.97 6.12 -11.29
C LEU A 224 -9.09 5.55 -9.88
N LYS A 225 -9.31 4.22 -9.71
CA LYS A 225 -9.42 3.62 -8.37
C LYS A 225 -8.21 3.92 -7.50
N PHE A 226 -6.99 3.86 -8.03
CA PHE A 226 -5.77 4.12 -7.25
C PHE A 226 -5.66 5.58 -6.81
N ARG A 227 -6.08 6.54 -7.66
CA ARG A 227 -6.15 7.97 -7.29
C ARG A 227 -7.19 8.23 -6.21
N VAL A 228 -8.36 7.60 -6.34
CA VAL A 228 -9.44 7.73 -5.35
C VAL A 228 -9.01 7.13 -4.00
N LEU A 229 -8.48 5.92 -3.98
CA LEU A 229 -8.03 5.26 -2.74
C LEU A 229 -6.97 6.09 -1.99
N ARG A 230 -6.09 6.78 -2.74
CA ARG A 230 -5.10 7.69 -2.15
C ARG A 230 -5.75 8.78 -1.27
N GLU A 231 -6.87 9.35 -1.70
CA GLU A 231 -7.58 10.38 -0.93
C GLU A 231 -8.09 9.83 0.41
N PHE A 232 -8.62 8.59 0.42
CA PHE A 232 -9.04 7.93 1.66
C PHE A 232 -7.88 7.71 2.61
N LEU A 233 -6.74 7.24 2.09
CA LEU A 233 -5.55 7.05 2.91
C LEU A 233 -5.05 8.38 3.49
N GLN A 234 -5.01 9.47 2.71
CA GLN A 234 -4.61 10.79 3.19
C GLN A 234 -5.54 11.34 4.27
N LEU A 235 -6.81 10.97 4.23
CA LEU A 235 -7.78 11.27 5.28
C LEU A 235 -7.59 10.39 6.54
N GLY A 236 -6.63 9.46 6.53
CA GLY A 236 -6.29 8.60 7.67
C GLY A 236 -7.20 7.39 7.83
N TYR A 237 -7.88 6.95 6.77
CA TYR A 237 -8.75 5.77 6.80
C TYR A 237 -8.09 4.56 6.15
N GLY A 238 -8.20 3.39 6.79
CA GLY A 238 -7.92 2.10 6.18
C GLY A 238 -9.00 1.76 5.17
N VAL A 239 -8.59 1.27 4.00
CA VAL A 239 -9.52 1.03 2.88
C VAL A 239 -9.45 -0.40 2.42
N LEU A 240 -10.59 -1.07 2.39
CA LEU A 240 -10.76 -2.35 1.71
C LEU A 240 -11.42 -2.09 0.36
N LEU A 241 -10.61 -2.08 -0.72
CA LEU A 241 -11.15 -2.02 -2.08
C LEU A 241 -11.90 -3.31 -2.39
N SER A 242 -13.04 -3.17 -3.05
CA SER A 242 -13.83 -4.28 -3.56
C SER A 242 -14.34 -3.98 -4.95
N ASP A 243 -13.92 -4.76 -5.94
CA ASP A 243 -14.57 -4.76 -7.25
C ASP A 243 -16.04 -5.20 -7.09
N VAL A 244 -16.89 -4.80 -8.02
CA VAL A 244 -18.34 -5.00 -7.93
C VAL A 244 -18.80 -6.45 -8.20
N ASP A 245 -17.93 -7.29 -8.74
CA ASP A 245 -18.17 -8.72 -9.00
C ASP A 245 -17.82 -9.62 -7.81
N ILE A 246 -17.91 -9.07 -6.61
CA ILE A 246 -17.64 -9.76 -5.35
C ILE A 246 -18.94 -9.97 -4.57
N VAL A 247 -19.11 -11.19 -4.07
CA VAL A 247 -20.22 -11.57 -3.15
C VAL A 247 -19.65 -11.70 -1.74
N PHE A 248 -20.15 -10.88 -0.81
CA PHE A 248 -19.81 -10.98 0.61
C PHE A 248 -20.65 -12.06 1.30
N LEU A 249 -19.99 -12.95 2.02
CA LEU A 249 -20.62 -14.05 2.78
C LEU A 249 -20.41 -13.90 4.29
N LYS A 250 -19.38 -13.18 4.70
CA LYS A 250 -19.10 -12.77 6.09
C LYS A 250 -18.55 -11.34 6.09
N ASN A 251 -18.48 -10.72 7.27
CA ASN A 251 -17.84 -9.41 7.40
C ASN A 251 -16.32 -9.57 7.24
N PRO A 252 -15.69 -8.97 6.19
CA PRO A 252 -14.28 -9.18 5.92
C PRO A 252 -13.36 -8.56 6.97
N PHE A 253 -13.77 -7.51 7.66
CA PHE A 253 -12.94 -6.83 8.65
C PHE A 253 -12.54 -7.70 9.83
N SER A 254 -13.33 -8.73 10.18
CA SER A 254 -12.97 -9.69 11.22
C SER A 254 -11.92 -10.72 10.79
N HIS A 255 -11.56 -10.74 9.51
CA HIS A 255 -10.62 -11.68 8.90
C HIS A 255 -9.33 -11.02 8.41
N LEU A 256 -9.17 -9.70 8.56
CA LEU A 256 -7.95 -8.98 8.22
C LEU A 256 -6.93 -9.07 9.35
N TYR A 257 -5.66 -9.22 8.99
CA TYR A 257 -4.53 -9.24 9.93
C TYR A 257 -4.06 -7.85 10.34
N ARG A 258 -4.06 -6.88 9.43
CA ARG A 258 -3.63 -5.49 9.63
C ARG A 258 -2.16 -5.34 10.03
N ASP A 259 -1.35 -6.36 9.79
CA ASP A 259 0.08 -6.37 10.10
C ASP A 259 0.97 -5.94 8.93
N SER A 260 0.37 -5.63 7.81
CA SER A 260 1.04 -5.20 6.58
C SER A 260 0.37 -3.95 6.00
N ASP A 261 1.10 -3.18 5.19
CA ASP A 261 0.55 -2.01 4.52
C ASP A 261 -0.52 -2.39 3.50
N VAL A 262 -0.32 -3.55 2.85
CA VAL A 262 -1.21 -4.12 1.85
C VAL A 262 -1.53 -5.57 2.21
N GLU A 263 -2.82 -5.88 2.36
CA GLU A 263 -3.32 -7.25 2.40
C GLU A 263 -4.20 -7.47 1.17
N SER A 264 -3.89 -8.45 0.33
CA SER A 264 -4.63 -8.68 -0.91
C SER A 264 -4.98 -10.15 -1.09
N MET A 265 -6.16 -10.41 -1.63
CA MET A 265 -6.48 -11.74 -2.09
C MET A 265 -5.57 -12.19 -3.24
N SER A 266 -5.48 -13.48 -3.43
CA SER A 266 -4.66 -14.07 -4.49
C SER A 266 -5.49 -14.45 -5.71
N ASP A 267 -4.90 -14.31 -6.90
CA ASP A 267 -5.41 -14.87 -8.15
C ASP A 267 -5.04 -16.35 -8.37
N GLY A 268 -4.22 -16.89 -7.50
CA GLY A 268 -3.84 -18.30 -7.53
C GLY A 268 -4.95 -19.22 -7.01
N HIS A 269 -4.78 -20.53 -7.29
CA HIS A 269 -5.72 -21.57 -6.89
C HIS A 269 -5.04 -22.81 -6.30
N SER A 270 -3.76 -22.71 -6.01
CA SER A 270 -2.93 -23.70 -5.31
C SER A 270 -1.87 -22.97 -4.50
N ASN A 271 -1.20 -23.63 -3.58
CA ASN A 271 -0.15 -23.04 -2.77
C ASN A 271 0.93 -22.33 -3.61
N MET A 272 1.38 -22.97 -4.69
CA MET A 272 2.37 -22.36 -5.58
C MET A 272 1.86 -21.11 -6.28
N THR A 273 0.64 -21.14 -6.77
CA THR A 273 0.08 -20.02 -7.54
C THR A 273 -0.54 -18.93 -6.66
N ALA A 274 -1.05 -19.30 -5.49
CA ALA A 274 -1.66 -18.35 -4.55
C ALA A 274 -0.61 -17.62 -3.71
N TYR A 275 0.41 -18.34 -3.22
CA TYR A 275 1.37 -17.81 -2.24
C TYR A 275 2.79 -17.70 -2.78
N GLY A 276 3.04 -18.13 -4.00
CA GLY A 276 4.33 -18.04 -4.67
C GLY A 276 5.35 -19.11 -4.29
N PHE A 277 4.94 -20.15 -3.57
CA PHE A 277 5.81 -21.27 -3.20
C PHE A 277 5.05 -22.60 -3.07
N ASN A 278 5.75 -23.71 -3.19
CA ASN A 278 5.25 -25.03 -2.80
C ASN A 278 5.35 -25.20 -1.28
N ASP A 279 4.61 -26.14 -0.69
CA ASP A 279 4.79 -26.60 0.69
C ASP A 279 6.11 -27.39 0.81
N VAL A 280 7.21 -26.71 0.63
CA VAL A 280 8.55 -27.24 0.85
C VAL A 280 8.96 -26.83 2.25
N PHE A 281 9.25 -27.79 3.09
CA PHE A 281 9.80 -27.52 4.41
C PHE A 281 11.13 -26.77 4.27
N ASP A 282 11.41 -25.87 5.21
CA ASP A 282 12.72 -25.25 5.31
C ASP A 282 13.77 -26.35 5.43
N GLU A 283 14.72 -26.37 4.51
CA GLU A 283 15.85 -27.29 4.51
C GLU A 283 17.05 -26.57 5.14
N PRO A 284 17.39 -26.87 6.41
CA PRO A 284 18.47 -26.17 7.11
C PRO A 284 19.83 -26.27 6.40
N ALA A 285 20.04 -27.32 5.63
CA ALA A 285 21.28 -27.50 4.86
C ALA A 285 21.42 -26.48 3.72
N MET A 286 20.32 -25.94 3.21
CA MET A 286 20.33 -24.91 2.17
C MET A 286 20.62 -23.50 2.73
N GLY A 287 20.43 -23.27 4.02
CA GLY A 287 20.77 -22.00 4.67
C GLY A 287 19.86 -20.82 4.33
N TRP A 288 18.72 -21.04 3.69
CA TRP A 288 17.77 -20.02 3.28
C TRP A 288 16.31 -20.48 3.39
N ALA A 289 15.41 -19.52 3.51
CA ALA A 289 14.02 -19.80 3.70
C ALA A 289 13.32 -20.19 2.40
N ARG A 290 12.35 -21.11 2.44
CA ARG A 290 11.61 -21.64 1.31
C ARG A 290 10.90 -20.57 0.45
N TYR A 291 10.43 -19.49 1.04
CA TYR A 291 9.74 -18.42 0.31
C TYR A 291 10.66 -17.59 -0.60
N ALA A 292 11.99 -17.76 -0.51
CA ALA A 292 12.94 -17.10 -1.40
C ALA A 292 13.00 -17.74 -2.79
N HIS A 293 12.46 -18.94 -2.98
CA HIS A 293 12.63 -19.72 -4.22
C HIS A 293 11.70 -19.31 -5.36
N THR A 294 10.52 -18.78 -5.07
CA THR A 294 9.55 -18.46 -6.11
C THR A 294 8.85 -17.14 -5.80
N MET A 295 9.16 -16.12 -6.56
CA MET A 295 8.43 -14.85 -6.56
C MET A 295 7.50 -14.80 -7.76
N ARG A 296 6.19 -14.61 -7.51
CA ARG A 296 5.21 -14.44 -8.58
C ARG A 296 4.61 -13.05 -8.50
N ILE A 297 4.88 -12.23 -9.51
CA ILE A 297 4.41 -10.85 -9.58
C ILE A 297 2.90 -10.72 -9.80
N TRP A 298 2.22 -11.79 -10.20
CA TRP A 298 0.79 -11.80 -10.51
C TRP A 298 -0.08 -12.37 -9.38
N VAL A 299 0.49 -12.61 -8.21
CA VAL A 299 -0.23 -13.25 -7.11
C VAL A 299 -1.29 -12.37 -6.48
N PHE A 300 -1.05 -11.07 -6.38
CA PHE A 300 -1.98 -10.13 -5.77
C PHE A 300 -3.06 -9.69 -6.75
N ASN A 301 -4.33 -9.85 -6.33
CA ASN A 301 -5.48 -9.40 -7.10
C ASN A 301 -5.74 -7.91 -6.86
N SER A 302 -5.88 -7.11 -7.92
CA SER A 302 -6.14 -5.67 -7.82
C SER A 302 -7.62 -5.32 -7.64
N GLY A 303 -8.51 -6.30 -7.51
CA GLY A 303 -9.95 -6.11 -7.31
C GLY A 303 -10.43 -6.30 -5.87
N PHE A 304 -9.59 -6.89 -4.99
CA PHE A 304 -9.89 -7.00 -3.57
C PHE A 304 -8.61 -6.95 -2.73
N PHE A 305 -8.39 -5.83 -2.08
CA PHE A 305 -7.23 -5.62 -1.22
C PHE A 305 -7.49 -4.55 -0.16
N TYR A 306 -6.88 -4.73 0.99
CA TYR A 306 -6.90 -3.78 2.09
C TYR A 306 -5.61 -2.97 2.12
N LEU A 307 -5.73 -1.68 2.38
CA LEU A 307 -4.63 -0.73 2.53
C LEU A 307 -4.68 -0.06 3.89
N ARG A 308 -3.56 -0.06 4.59
CA ARG A 308 -3.36 0.80 5.75
C ARG A 308 -3.01 2.22 5.32
N PRO A 309 -3.45 3.26 6.06
CA PRO A 309 -3.13 4.65 5.75
C PRO A 309 -1.68 4.98 6.12
N THR A 310 -0.71 4.51 5.35
CA THR A 310 0.72 4.71 5.54
C THR A 310 1.33 5.46 4.36
N VAL A 311 2.48 6.10 4.57
CA VAL A 311 3.22 6.77 3.49
C VAL A 311 3.57 5.78 2.38
N ALA A 312 4.01 4.57 2.75
CA ALA A 312 4.35 3.53 1.78
C ALA A 312 3.16 3.11 0.91
N SER A 313 1.95 3.01 1.48
CA SER A 313 0.73 2.73 0.72
C SER A 313 0.36 3.87 -0.23
N ILE A 314 0.50 5.13 0.21
CA ILE A 314 0.22 6.31 -0.63
C ILE A 314 1.20 6.38 -1.80
N GLU A 315 2.50 6.22 -1.55
CA GLU A 315 3.53 6.22 -2.60
C GLU A 315 3.34 5.07 -3.59
N LEU A 316 2.90 3.89 -3.13
CA LEU A 316 2.53 2.77 -4.00
C LEU A 316 1.39 3.17 -4.95
N LEU A 317 0.30 3.74 -4.40
CA LEU A 317 -0.84 4.17 -5.20
C LEU A 317 -0.46 5.26 -6.21
N ASP A 318 0.41 6.20 -5.83
CA ASP A 318 0.92 7.26 -6.72
C ASP A 318 1.70 6.68 -7.89
N ARG A 319 2.60 5.72 -7.65
CA ARG A 319 3.37 5.06 -8.72
C ARG A 319 2.48 4.28 -9.68
N VAL A 320 1.52 3.53 -9.15
CA VAL A 320 0.56 2.78 -9.98
C VAL A 320 -0.27 3.73 -10.84
N ALA A 321 -0.86 4.77 -10.23
CA ALA A 321 -1.66 5.76 -10.95
C ALA A 321 -0.86 6.52 -12.00
N GLU A 322 0.39 6.90 -11.70
CA GLU A 322 1.29 7.57 -12.64
C GLU A 322 1.57 6.71 -13.88
N ARG A 323 1.85 5.42 -13.70
CA ARG A 323 2.10 4.50 -14.83
C ARG A 323 0.84 4.32 -15.70
N LEU A 324 -0.31 4.14 -15.06
CA LEU A 324 -1.59 3.96 -15.78
C LEU A 324 -2.05 5.24 -16.50
N SER A 325 -1.64 6.43 -16.04
CA SER A 325 -1.91 7.69 -16.74
C SER A 325 -1.02 7.93 -17.97
N LYS A 326 0.11 7.22 -18.06
CA LYS A 326 1.06 7.35 -19.18
C LYS A 326 0.86 6.32 -20.28
N ALA A 327 0.36 5.14 -19.94
CA ALA A 327 0.21 4.03 -20.88
C ALA A 327 -0.99 3.14 -20.52
N LYS A 328 -1.63 2.58 -21.56
CA LYS A 328 -2.71 1.60 -21.38
C LYS A 328 -2.11 0.25 -20.99
N LEU A 329 -2.00 0.02 -19.70
CA LEU A 329 -1.45 -1.19 -19.10
C LEU A 329 -2.53 -1.95 -18.33
N TRP A 330 -2.29 -3.22 -18.04
CA TRP A 330 -3.14 -3.97 -17.14
C TRP A 330 -2.86 -3.55 -15.69
N ASP A 331 -3.86 -3.04 -15.01
CA ASP A 331 -3.77 -2.44 -13.67
C ASP A 331 -3.22 -3.40 -12.62
N GLN A 332 -3.65 -4.67 -12.64
CA GLN A 332 -3.14 -5.68 -11.71
C GLN A 332 -1.65 -5.97 -11.93
N ALA A 333 -1.19 -5.99 -13.19
CA ALA A 333 0.22 -6.14 -13.50
C ALA A 333 1.04 -4.99 -12.91
N VAL A 334 0.61 -3.76 -13.18
CA VAL A 334 1.28 -2.55 -12.66
C VAL A 334 1.27 -2.54 -11.12
N PHE A 335 0.14 -2.88 -10.50
CA PHE A 335 0.03 -2.97 -9.05
C PHE A 335 1.03 -3.97 -8.46
N ASN A 336 1.14 -5.17 -9.02
CA ASN A 336 2.10 -6.19 -8.56
C ASN A 336 3.55 -5.75 -8.78
N GLU A 337 3.88 -5.18 -9.95
CA GLU A 337 5.22 -4.71 -10.26
C GLU A 337 5.66 -3.60 -9.29
N GLU A 338 4.81 -2.60 -9.02
CA GLU A 338 5.12 -1.52 -8.07
C GLU A 338 5.16 -1.99 -6.62
N LEU A 339 4.40 -3.03 -6.28
CA LEU A 339 4.41 -3.62 -4.94
C LEU A 339 5.68 -4.46 -4.69
N PHE A 340 6.18 -5.18 -5.70
CA PHE A 340 7.37 -6.03 -5.58
C PHE A 340 8.65 -5.31 -6.04
N TYR A 341 8.58 -4.57 -7.14
CA TYR A 341 9.73 -3.94 -7.81
C TYR A 341 9.37 -2.51 -8.21
N PRO A 342 9.58 -1.51 -7.33
CA PRO A 342 9.37 -0.12 -7.70
C PRO A 342 10.10 0.23 -8.99
N SER A 343 9.38 0.77 -9.97
CA SER A 343 9.87 0.92 -11.36
C SER A 343 10.87 2.06 -11.56
N ARG A 344 11.20 2.80 -10.52
CA ARG A 344 12.18 3.88 -10.58
C ARG A 344 13.56 3.37 -10.16
N PRO A 345 14.59 3.45 -11.02
CA PRO A 345 15.94 2.95 -10.69
C PRO A 345 16.55 3.55 -9.42
N GLU A 346 16.19 4.79 -9.09
CA GLU A 346 16.69 5.55 -7.93
C GLU A 346 15.67 5.62 -6.79
N TYR A 347 14.67 4.74 -6.77
CA TYR A 347 13.66 4.75 -5.73
C TYR A 347 14.25 4.38 -4.37
N VAL A 348 14.25 5.36 -3.46
CA VAL A 348 14.75 5.24 -2.08
C VAL A 348 13.62 5.37 -1.04
N GLY A 349 12.37 5.40 -1.48
CA GLY A 349 11.20 5.54 -0.61
C GLY A 349 10.91 4.30 0.25
N LEU A 350 9.85 4.39 1.05
CA LEU A 350 9.42 3.29 1.90
C LEU A 350 8.75 2.20 1.06
N HIS A 351 9.24 0.98 1.18
CA HIS A 351 8.58 -0.18 0.59
C HIS A 351 7.34 -0.55 1.39
N ALA A 352 6.22 -0.74 0.69
CA ALA A 352 5.00 -1.25 1.29
C ALA A 352 5.21 -2.71 1.71
N SER A 353 4.94 -3.00 2.99
CA SER A 353 4.84 -4.38 3.46
C SER A 353 3.56 -5.01 2.92
N LYS A 354 3.60 -6.30 2.64
CA LYS A 354 2.50 -7.00 1.95
C LYS A 354 2.23 -8.37 2.53
N ARG A 355 0.95 -8.75 2.51
CA ARG A 355 0.44 -10.05 2.92
C ARG A 355 -0.56 -10.58 1.90
N VAL A 356 -0.48 -11.86 1.59
CA VAL A 356 -1.51 -12.56 0.83
C VAL A 356 -2.57 -13.07 1.79
N MET A 357 -3.85 -12.79 1.48
CA MET A 357 -5.00 -13.33 2.21
C MET A 357 -5.16 -14.84 1.94
N ASP A 358 -5.79 -15.55 2.86
CA ASP A 358 -6.09 -16.97 2.66
C ASP A 358 -7.00 -17.20 1.45
N MET A 359 -6.59 -18.09 0.53
CA MET A 359 -7.31 -18.30 -0.75
C MET A 359 -8.67 -19.00 -0.60
N TYR A 360 -8.93 -19.64 0.53
CA TYR A 360 -10.23 -20.27 0.82
C TYR A 360 -11.16 -19.34 1.59
N GLU A 361 -10.62 -18.39 2.36
CA GLU A 361 -11.42 -17.33 3.00
C GLU A 361 -11.75 -16.22 1.98
N PHE A 362 -10.76 -15.76 1.22
CA PHE A 362 -10.90 -14.75 0.17
C PHE A 362 -10.78 -15.41 -1.20
N MET A 363 -11.87 -16.01 -1.62
CA MET A 363 -11.90 -16.98 -2.69
C MET A 363 -12.10 -16.34 -4.07
N ASN A 364 -11.25 -16.67 -5.04
CA ASN A 364 -11.47 -16.33 -6.44
C ASN A 364 -12.26 -17.44 -7.18
N SER A 365 -12.72 -17.12 -8.39
CA SER A 365 -13.48 -18.07 -9.22
C SER A 365 -12.77 -19.39 -9.47
N LYS A 366 -11.44 -19.38 -9.66
CA LYS A 366 -10.70 -20.63 -9.94
C LYS A 366 -10.71 -21.56 -8.74
N VAL A 367 -10.53 -21.01 -7.53
CA VAL A 367 -10.62 -21.82 -6.30
C VAL A 367 -12.00 -22.41 -6.16
N LEU A 368 -13.08 -21.63 -6.38
CA LEU A 368 -14.45 -22.12 -6.25
C LEU A 368 -14.78 -23.18 -7.33
N PHE A 369 -14.62 -22.83 -8.61
CA PHE A 369 -15.12 -23.63 -9.70
C PHE A 369 -14.20 -24.80 -10.12
N LYS A 370 -12.88 -24.67 -9.91
CA LYS A 370 -11.93 -25.75 -10.25
C LYS A 370 -11.59 -26.67 -9.09
N THR A 371 -11.69 -26.19 -7.84
CA THR A 371 -11.24 -26.92 -6.66
C THR A 371 -12.42 -27.22 -5.72
N VAL A 372 -13.00 -26.21 -5.08
CA VAL A 372 -13.97 -26.42 -3.97
C VAL A 372 -15.22 -27.16 -4.41
N ARG A 373 -15.85 -26.78 -5.53
CA ARG A 373 -17.10 -27.41 -5.96
C ARG A 373 -16.94 -28.87 -6.40
N LYS A 374 -15.72 -29.30 -6.79
CA LYS A 374 -15.42 -30.67 -7.26
C LYS A 374 -15.08 -31.64 -6.15
N ASP A 375 -14.74 -31.11 -4.98
CA ASP A 375 -14.41 -31.90 -3.79
C ASP A 375 -15.55 -31.81 -2.79
N GLU A 376 -16.25 -32.92 -2.58
CA GLU A 376 -17.42 -32.99 -1.70
C GLU A 376 -17.12 -32.63 -0.23
N GLU A 377 -15.92 -32.93 0.25
CA GLU A 377 -15.49 -32.57 1.59
C GLU A 377 -15.20 -31.05 1.68
N MET A 378 -14.51 -30.49 0.70
CA MET A 378 -14.28 -29.05 0.63
C MET A 378 -15.58 -28.28 0.44
N LYS A 379 -16.46 -28.74 -0.44
CA LYS A 379 -17.80 -28.16 -0.65
C LYS A 379 -18.61 -28.05 0.64
N LYS A 380 -18.48 -29.03 1.52
CA LYS A 380 -19.14 -29.03 2.85
C LYS A 380 -18.43 -28.19 3.89
N LYS A 381 -17.09 -28.16 3.90
CA LYS A 381 -16.27 -27.52 4.96
C LYS A 381 -15.93 -26.07 4.69
N VAL A 382 -15.65 -25.71 3.44
CA VAL A 382 -15.17 -24.37 3.10
C VAL A 382 -16.32 -23.36 3.15
N ARG A 383 -16.16 -22.34 3.98
CA ARG A 383 -17.12 -21.24 4.14
C ARG A 383 -16.38 -19.91 3.98
N PRO A 384 -16.27 -19.43 2.74
CA PRO A 384 -15.49 -18.22 2.45
C PRO A 384 -16.06 -16.97 3.12
N VAL A 385 -15.23 -15.97 3.22
CA VAL A 385 -15.58 -14.60 3.63
C VAL A 385 -16.16 -13.85 2.44
N ILE A 386 -15.49 -13.97 1.30
CA ILE A 386 -15.96 -13.43 0.02
C ILE A 386 -15.71 -14.42 -1.12
N VAL A 387 -16.46 -14.26 -2.20
CA VAL A 387 -16.16 -14.88 -3.50
C VAL A 387 -16.05 -13.78 -4.55
N HIS A 388 -14.88 -13.66 -5.16
CA HIS A 388 -14.63 -12.77 -6.29
C HIS A 388 -14.86 -13.54 -7.60
N VAL A 389 -15.92 -13.18 -8.31
CA VAL A 389 -16.31 -13.83 -9.56
C VAL A 389 -15.54 -13.22 -10.75
N ASN A 390 -14.20 -13.32 -10.69
CA ASN A 390 -13.31 -12.88 -11.77
C ASN A 390 -13.18 -13.95 -12.89
N TYR A 391 -12.46 -13.68 -13.95
CA TYR A 391 -12.12 -14.57 -15.09
C TYR A 391 -13.28 -15.05 -15.98
N HIS A 392 -14.51 -14.63 -15.76
CA HIS A 392 -15.66 -15.14 -16.51
C HIS A 392 -16.46 -14.00 -17.18
N PRO A 393 -16.98 -14.21 -18.38
CA PRO A 393 -17.86 -13.23 -19.01
C PRO A 393 -19.27 -13.21 -18.39
N ASP A 394 -19.71 -14.31 -17.80
CA ASP A 394 -21.02 -14.54 -17.19
C ASP A 394 -21.08 -14.23 -15.68
N LYS A 395 -20.31 -13.21 -15.26
CA LYS A 395 -20.08 -12.83 -13.84
C LYS A 395 -21.37 -12.70 -13.05
N LEU A 396 -22.36 -11.96 -13.57
CA LEU A 396 -23.62 -11.73 -12.85
C LEU A 396 -24.38 -13.04 -12.51
N ASN A 397 -24.44 -13.98 -13.44
CA ASN A 397 -25.11 -15.26 -13.22
C ASN A 397 -24.36 -16.09 -12.20
N ARG A 398 -23.04 -16.09 -12.24
CA ARG A 398 -22.20 -16.77 -11.24
C ARG A 398 -22.31 -16.12 -9.87
N MET A 399 -22.38 -14.78 -9.75
CA MET A 399 -22.63 -14.12 -8.47
C MET A 399 -23.96 -14.57 -7.84
N ARG A 400 -25.02 -14.63 -8.66
CA ARG A 400 -26.32 -15.14 -8.21
C ARG A 400 -26.24 -16.61 -7.76
N ALA A 401 -25.54 -17.44 -8.52
CA ALA A 401 -25.32 -18.84 -8.17
C ALA A 401 -24.52 -19.01 -6.87
N VAL A 402 -23.53 -18.16 -6.62
CA VAL A 402 -22.78 -18.12 -5.36
C VAL A 402 -23.71 -17.80 -4.17
N VAL A 403 -24.65 -16.84 -4.36
CA VAL A 403 -25.67 -16.54 -3.34
C VAL A 403 -26.59 -17.75 -3.13
N GLU A 404 -27.11 -18.37 -4.20
CA GLU A 404 -27.96 -19.55 -4.10
C GLU A 404 -27.27 -20.69 -3.35
N PHE A 405 -25.97 -20.91 -3.64
CA PHE A 405 -25.21 -22.00 -3.03
C PHE A 405 -24.89 -21.75 -1.55
N TYR A 406 -24.25 -20.61 -1.22
CA TYR A 406 -23.75 -20.37 0.13
C TYR A 406 -24.81 -19.78 1.09
N VAL A 407 -25.77 -19.03 0.57
CA VAL A 407 -26.78 -18.34 1.40
C VAL A 407 -28.08 -19.11 1.44
N ASN A 408 -28.58 -19.54 0.27
CA ASN A 408 -29.86 -20.23 0.16
C ASN A 408 -29.75 -21.76 0.28
N GLY A 409 -28.50 -22.30 0.33
CA GLY A 409 -28.25 -23.72 0.55
C GLY A 409 -28.50 -24.62 -0.66
N LYS A 410 -28.66 -24.06 -1.87
CA LYS A 410 -28.94 -24.81 -3.09
C LYS A 410 -27.65 -25.46 -3.61
N GLN A 411 -27.43 -26.74 -3.29
CA GLN A 411 -26.18 -27.47 -3.51
C GLN A 411 -25.78 -27.64 -4.98
N ASP A 412 -26.74 -27.63 -5.90
CA ASP A 412 -26.55 -27.77 -7.36
C ASP A 412 -26.40 -26.42 -8.09
N ALA A 413 -26.49 -25.29 -7.37
CA ALA A 413 -26.49 -23.97 -8.00
C ALA A 413 -25.22 -23.64 -8.81
N LEU A 414 -24.11 -24.28 -8.50
CA LEU A 414 -22.84 -24.07 -9.20
C LEU A 414 -22.60 -25.04 -10.36
N ASP A 415 -23.37 -26.11 -10.50
CA ASP A 415 -23.04 -27.24 -11.37
C ASP A 415 -23.20 -26.92 -12.87
N SER A 416 -24.10 -26.01 -13.22
CA SER A 416 -24.35 -25.61 -14.61
C SER A 416 -23.23 -24.78 -15.24
N PHE A 417 -22.30 -24.27 -14.44
CA PHE A 417 -21.23 -23.39 -14.95
C PHE A 417 -19.99 -24.17 -15.35
N PRO A 418 -19.32 -23.84 -16.48
CA PRO A 418 -18.02 -24.39 -16.81
C PRO A 418 -16.96 -23.95 -15.81
N ASP A 419 -15.83 -24.69 -15.74
CA ASP A 419 -14.73 -24.40 -14.82
C ASP A 419 -14.08 -23.01 -15.06
N GLY A 420 -14.24 -22.46 -16.24
CA GLY A 420 -13.63 -21.22 -16.70
C GLY A 420 -12.33 -21.43 -17.45
N SER A 421 -11.76 -20.35 -17.96
CA SER A 421 -10.47 -20.37 -18.67
C SER A 421 -9.33 -20.83 -17.77
N GLU A 422 -8.34 -21.46 -18.35
CA GLU A 422 -7.09 -21.87 -17.70
C GLU A 422 -6.27 -20.67 -17.20
#